data_3009e4da55ac485dd6a9de9edc2fcf50
#
_entry.id   3009e4da55ac485dd6a9de9edc2fcf50
#
_cell.length_a   1.000
_cell.length_b   1.000
_cell.length_c   1.000
_cell.angle_alpha   90.00
_cell.angle_beta   90.00
_cell.angle_gamma   90.00
#
_symmetry.space_group_name_H-M   'P 1'
#
loop_
_entity.id
_entity.type
_entity.pdbx_description
1 polymer ?
#
loop_
_entity_poly.entity_id
_entity_poly.type
_entity_poly.pdbx_seq_one_letter_code
_entity_poly.pdbx_strand_id
1 'polypeptide(L)'
;CPSVSDWLSENIHGAVGVNPEMFSVNDFADWKNKAELKSIDLIKPIWMEGRPAIPSDKLYPYSADFAGETVESKLARMREQLAGKKADAMIISALDEIAWLLNIRGNDVEYNPVVISYAVLEADKCTLFVNPEKVDTVAQNYLDFNNIAVQPYEAVFAYIASLSGTVLYDGARVNEALYEAIPDTCKKINAKSPILIDKAKKNAVELEGERIAMRQD
;
A
#
# COMPACT_ATOMS: atom_id res chain seq x y z
N CYS A 1 -17.49 23.00 9.93
CA CYS A 1 -16.09 23.44 10.02
C CYS A 1 -15.48 23.43 8.63
N PRO A 2 -14.65 24.42 8.27
CA PRO A 2 -13.93 24.40 7.01
C PRO A 2 -12.98 23.19 6.96
N SER A 3 -12.63 22.72 5.77
CA SER A 3 -11.58 21.73 5.61
C SER A 3 -10.23 22.33 6.02
N VAL A 4 -9.23 21.50 6.34
CA VAL A 4 -7.89 21.99 6.70
C VAL A 4 -7.29 22.77 5.53
N SER A 5 -7.46 22.29 4.30
CA SER A 5 -6.95 22.98 3.10
C SER A 5 -7.62 24.34 2.85
N ASP A 6 -8.91 24.47 3.13
CA ASP A 6 -9.61 25.77 3.03
C ASP A 6 -9.10 26.74 4.09
N TRP A 7 -8.96 26.26 5.35
CA TRP A 7 -8.42 27.08 6.43
C TRP A 7 -7.00 27.58 6.12
N LEU A 8 -6.14 26.70 5.57
CA LEU A 8 -4.78 27.07 5.16
C LEU A 8 -4.79 28.18 4.11
N SER A 9 -5.66 28.10 3.10
CA SER A 9 -5.74 29.09 2.03
C SER A 9 -6.16 30.48 2.54
N GLU A 10 -6.98 30.53 3.59
CA GLU A 10 -7.50 31.78 4.18
C GLU A 10 -6.52 32.39 5.20
N ASN A 11 -5.70 31.59 5.88
CA ASN A 11 -4.95 32.05 7.05
C ASN A 11 -3.43 31.99 6.89
N ILE A 12 -2.88 31.29 5.90
CA ILE A 12 -1.45 31.15 5.69
C ILE A 12 -1.00 31.88 4.43
N HIS A 13 -0.04 32.79 4.59
CA HIS A 13 0.54 33.59 3.50
C HIS A 13 1.97 33.18 3.16
N GLY A 14 2.32 31.92 3.38
CA GLY A 14 3.66 31.38 3.13
C GLY A 14 3.61 29.90 2.82
N ALA A 15 4.79 29.28 2.65
CA ALA A 15 4.91 27.87 2.37
C ALA A 15 4.57 27.01 3.61
N VAL A 16 3.83 25.93 3.39
CA VAL A 16 3.47 24.92 4.39
C VAL A 16 4.35 23.68 4.19
N GLY A 17 5.11 23.30 5.22
CA GLY A 17 5.89 22.05 5.22
C GLY A 17 4.96 20.85 5.42
N VAL A 18 5.06 19.85 4.54
CA VAL A 18 4.29 18.61 4.62
C VAL A 18 5.21 17.40 4.39
N ASN A 19 4.99 16.33 5.14
CA ASN A 19 5.68 15.07 4.87
C ASN A 19 4.94 14.33 3.74
N PRO A 20 5.55 14.15 2.54
CA PRO A 20 4.88 13.54 1.38
C PRO A 20 4.53 12.06 1.59
N GLU A 21 5.14 11.37 2.55
CA GLU A 21 4.76 9.99 2.92
C GLU A 21 3.41 9.92 3.65
N MET A 22 2.95 11.03 4.20
CA MET A 22 1.70 11.11 5.00
C MET A 22 0.51 11.65 4.21
N PHE A 23 0.70 12.03 2.96
CA PHE A 23 -0.36 12.55 2.09
C PHE A 23 -0.61 11.59 0.93
N SER A 24 -1.88 11.31 0.65
CA SER A 24 -2.24 10.70 -0.62
C SER A 24 -1.93 11.67 -1.78
N VAL A 25 -1.69 11.14 -2.97
CA VAL A 25 -1.48 11.96 -4.18
C VAL A 25 -2.65 12.93 -4.41
N ASN A 26 -3.89 12.45 -4.19
CA ASN A 26 -5.08 13.28 -4.37
C ASN A 26 -5.16 14.41 -3.34
N ASP A 27 -4.90 14.11 -2.07
CA ASP A 27 -4.91 15.13 -1.01
C ASP A 27 -3.80 16.15 -1.19
N PHE A 28 -2.59 15.68 -1.56
CA PHE A 28 -1.46 16.56 -1.85
C PHE A 28 -1.79 17.53 -3.00
N ALA A 29 -2.40 17.02 -4.07
CA ALA A 29 -2.85 17.86 -5.19
C ALA A 29 -3.93 18.88 -4.79
N ASP A 30 -4.91 18.47 -3.96
CA ASP A 30 -5.93 19.40 -3.44
C ASP A 30 -5.30 20.52 -2.60
N TRP A 31 -4.41 20.16 -1.68
CA TRP A 31 -3.75 21.15 -0.82
C TRP A 31 -2.83 22.06 -1.61
N LYS A 32 -2.08 21.53 -2.60
CA LYS A 32 -1.20 22.31 -3.48
C LYS A 32 -1.95 23.36 -4.30
N ASN A 33 -3.22 23.11 -4.63
CA ASN A 33 -4.06 24.09 -5.30
C ASN A 33 -4.49 25.27 -4.38
N LYS A 34 -4.38 25.09 -3.06
CA LYS A 34 -4.86 26.06 -2.05
C LYS A 34 -3.72 26.73 -1.29
N ALA A 35 -2.54 26.14 -1.22
CA ALA A 35 -1.37 26.65 -0.52
C ALA A 35 -0.07 26.25 -1.21
N GLU A 36 0.99 27.03 -1.02
CA GLU A 36 2.34 26.62 -1.41
C GLU A 36 2.80 25.50 -0.49
N LEU A 37 3.04 24.29 -1.02
CA LEU A 37 3.53 23.15 -0.24
C LEU A 37 5.03 22.93 -0.46
N LYS A 38 5.73 22.55 0.61
CA LYS A 38 7.11 22.08 0.56
C LYS A 38 7.19 20.68 1.17
N SER A 39 7.67 19.72 0.40
CA SER A 39 7.91 18.35 0.85
C SER A 39 9.06 18.32 1.87
N ILE A 40 8.73 18.25 3.15
CA ILE A 40 9.69 18.20 4.24
C ILE A 40 9.07 17.55 5.49
N ASP A 41 9.80 16.64 6.12
CA ASP A 41 9.40 16.11 7.44
C ASP A 41 9.93 17.04 8.54
N LEU A 42 9.05 17.86 9.08
CA LEU A 42 9.35 18.76 10.20
C LEU A 42 9.15 18.10 11.58
N ILE A 43 8.52 16.93 11.63
CA ILE A 43 8.19 16.24 12.89
C ILE A 43 9.38 15.41 13.37
N LYS A 44 10.04 14.69 12.44
CA LYS A 44 11.15 13.79 12.76
C LYS A 44 12.30 14.48 13.53
N PRO A 45 12.75 15.69 13.17
CA PRO A 45 13.79 16.40 13.92
C PRO A 45 13.36 16.82 15.33
N ILE A 46 12.06 17.04 15.56
CA ILE A 46 11.52 17.50 16.84
C ILE A 46 11.22 16.33 17.77
N TRP A 47 10.66 15.26 17.23
CA TRP A 47 10.27 14.08 18.00
C TRP A 47 11.29 12.94 17.85
N MET A 48 12.47 13.12 18.38
CA MET A 48 13.52 12.10 18.38
C MET A 48 13.49 11.26 19.66
N GLU A 49 13.26 11.91 20.82
CA GLU A 49 13.22 11.23 22.11
C GLU A 49 11.81 10.68 22.41
N GLY A 50 11.73 9.45 22.89
CA GLY A 50 10.47 8.79 23.25
C GLY A 50 9.56 8.43 22.06
N ARG A 51 10.05 8.54 20.83
CA ARG A 51 9.28 8.11 19.65
C ARG A 51 9.19 6.58 19.63
N PRO A 52 7.96 6.00 19.54
CA PRO A 52 7.82 4.55 19.43
C PRO A 52 8.53 4.02 18.19
N ALA A 53 9.11 2.84 18.30
CA ALA A 53 9.62 2.12 17.15
C ALA A 53 8.47 1.69 16.22
N ILE A 54 8.76 1.54 14.94
CA ILE A 54 7.82 0.92 14.00
C ILE A 54 7.60 -0.53 14.45
N PRO A 55 6.35 -1.02 14.51
CA PRO A 55 6.07 -2.40 14.88
C PRO A 55 6.88 -3.42 14.09
N SER A 56 7.38 -4.46 14.77
CA SER A 56 8.23 -5.50 14.18
C SER A 56 7.69 -6.92 14.36
N ASP A 57 6.42 -7.06 14.68
CA ASP A 57 5.75 -8.35 14.80
C ASP A 57 5.88 -9.17 13.51
N LYS A 58 5.97 -10.49 13.67
CA LYS A 58 6.10 -11.39 12.51
C LYS A 58 4.86 -11.35 11.64
N LEU A 59 5.06 -11.34 10.34
CA LEU A 59 4.01 -11.65 9.40
C LEU A 59 3.76 -13.16 9.36
N TYR A 60 2.53 -13.56 9.09
CA TYR A 60 2.16 -14.96 8.97
C TYR A 60 1.23 -15.22 7.79
N PRO A 61 1.32 -16.41 7.17
CA PRO A 61 0.41 -16.82 6.10
C PRO A 61 -1.03 -16.94 6.60
N TYR A 62 -1.97 -16.54 5.77
CA TYR A 62 -3.41 -16.77 5.98
C TYR A 62 -3.87 -17.86 5.02
N SER A 63 -4.32 -19.00 5.59
CA SER A 63 -4.65 -20.18 4.79
C SER A 63 -5.72 -19.90 3.73
N ALA A 64 -5.58 -20.52 2.57
CA ALA A 64 -6.60 -20.50 1.53
C ALA A 64 -7.94 -21.12 1.99
N ASP A 65 -7.92 -21.99 3.01
CA ASP A 65 -9.13 -22.54 3.63
C ASP A 65 -9.99 -21.46 4.28
N PHE A 66 -9.38 -20.37 4.73
CA PHE A 66 -10.08 -19.20 5.30
C PHE A 66 -10.24 -18.06 4.29
N ALA A 67 -9.29 -17.90 3.38
CA ALA A 67 -9.34 -16.88 2.34
C ALA A 67 -10.28 -17.26 1.18
N GLY A 68 -10.57 -18.57 1.01
CA GLY A 68 -11.41 -19.12 -0.07
C GLY A 68 -10.80 -19.02 -1.46
N GLU A 69 -9.57 -18.50 -1.58
CA GLU A 69 -8.86 -18.31 -2.85
C GLU A 69 -7.34 -18.29 -2.62
N THR A 70 -6.59 -18.88 -3.55
CA THR A 70 -5.13 -18.88 -3.50
C THR A 70 -4.54 -17.54 -3.94
N VAL A 71 -3.32 -17.25 -3.52
CA VAL A 71 -2.55 -16.07 -3.96
C VAL A 71 -2.34 -16.10 -5.48
N GLU A 72 -2.00 -17.26 -6.03
CA GLU A 72 -1.78 -17.43 -7.46
C GLU A 72 -3.00 -16.99 -8.28
N SER A 73 -4.21 -17.43 -7.88
CA SER A 73 -5.46 -17.03 -8.54
C SER A 73 -5.69 -15.51 -8.47
N LYS A 74 -5.48 -14.91 -7.31
CA LYS A 74 -5.63 -13.46 -7.11
C LYS A 74 -4.63 -12.67 -7.95
N LEU A 75 -3.35 -13.06 -7.94
CA LEU A 75 -2.31 -12.41 -8.74
C LEU A 75 -2.58 -12.54 -10.24
N ALA A 76 -3.01 -13.71 -10.72
CA ALA A 76 -3.35 -13.91 -12.12
C ALA A 76 -4.47 -12.96 -12.56
N ARG A 77 -5.55 -12.87 -11.80
CA ARG A 77 -6.67 -11.96 -12.07
C ARG A 77 -6.25 -10.48 -12.04
N MET A 78 -5.39 -10.08 -11.10
CA MET A 78 -4.88 -8.71 -11.04
C MET A 78 -3.97 -8.39 -12.24
N ARG A 79 -3.16 -9.34 -12.70
CA ARG A 79 -2.36 -9.19 -13.92
C ARG A 79 -3.21 -9.04 -15.18
N GLU A 80 -4.31 -9.78 -15.30
CA GLU A 80 -5.28 -9.59 -16.38
C GLU A 80 -5.87 -8.17 -16.38
N GLN A 81 -6.23 -7.65 -15.20
CA GLN A 81 -6.73 -6.29 -15.07
C GLN A 81 -5.67 -5.23 -15.39
N LEU A 82 -4.41 -5.49 -15.01
CA LEU A 82 -3.28 -4.65 -15.34
C LEU A 82 -3.07 -4.59 -16.87
N ALA A 83 -3.06 -5.76 -17.52
CA ALA A 83 -2.95 -5.88 -18.98
C ALA A 83 -4.12 -5.18 -19.70
N GLY A 84 -5.34 -5.32 -19.20
CA GLY A 84 -6.53 -4.63 -19.73
C GLY A 84 -6.41 -3.10 -19.67
N LYS A 85 -5.66 -2.56 -18.72
CA LYS A 85 -5.35 -1.13 -18.62
C LYS A 85 -4.07 -0.72 -19.39
N LYS A 86 -3.39 -1.69 -20.02
CA LYS A 86 -2.10 -1.51 -20.68
C LYS A 86 -1.06 -0.90 -19.74
N ALA A 87 -1.07 -1.38 -18.49
CA ALA A 87 -0.10 -0.99 -17.48
C ALA A 87 0.91 -2.13 -17.26
N ASP A 88 2.17 -1.76 -17.07
CA ASP A 88 3.28 -2.67 -16.88
C ASP A 88 3.53 -2.97 -15.40
N ALA A 89 3.21 -2.02 -14.53
CA ALA A 89 3.33 -2.17 -13.09
C ALA A 89 2.17 -1.50 -12.33
N MET A 90 1.87 -1.99 -11.13
CA MET A 90 0.92 -1.37 -10.19
C MET A 90 1.57 -1.21 -8.81
N ILE A 91 1.52 0.00 -8.27
CA ILE A 91 1.96 0.31 -6.91
C ILE A 91 0.79 0.10 -5.95
N ILE A 92 1.01 -0.66 -4.89
CA ILE A 92 0.02 -1.00 -3.86
C ILE A 92 0.58 -0.56 -2.51
N SER A 93 -0.11 0.37 -1.84
CA SER A 93 0.28 0.91 -0.53
C SER A 93 -0.78 0.67 0.55
N ALA A 94 -2.01 0.30 0.17
CA ALA A 94 -3.05 -0.01 1.13
C ALA A 94 -2.79 -1.36 1.80
N LEU A 95 -2.56 -1.35 3.12
CA LEU A 95 -2.13 -2.52 3.89
C LEU A 95 -3.16 -3.67 3.83
N ASP A 96 -4.44 -3.33 3.83
CA ASP A 96 -5.54 -4.28 3.74
C ASP A 96 -5.67 -4.91 2.34
N GLU A 97 -5.29 -4.18 1.28
CA GLU A 97 -5.20 -4.72 -0.08
C GLU A 97 -4.04 -5.69 -0.23
N ILE A 98 -2.87 -5.35 0.34
CA ILE A 98 -1.69 -6.24 0.37
C ILE A 98 -2.01 -7.52 1.15
N ALA A 99 -2.60 -7.37 2.34
CA ALA A 99 -2.96 -8.50 3.19
C ALA A 99 -3.95 -9.45 2.50
N TRP A 100 -4.93 -8.90 1.77
CA TRP A 100 -5.89 -9.70 1.01
C TRP A 100 -5.26 -10.34 -0.24
N LEU A 101 -4.49 -9.58 -1.01
CA LEU A 101 -3.89 -10.05 -2.26
C LEU A 101 -2.90 -11.19 -2.03
N LEU A 102 -2.04 -11.04 -1.02
CA LEU A 102 -0.95 -11.98 -0.73
C LEU A 102 -1.31 -13.03 0.34
N ASN A 103 -2.54 -13.03 0.85
CA ASN A 103 -2.97 -13.89 1.95
C ASN A 103 -1.96 -13.89 3.11
N ILE A 104 -1.55 -12.70 3.56
CA ILE A 104 -0.69 -12.50 4.73
C ILE A 104 -1.39 -11.67 5.79
N ARG A 105 -1.01 -11.88 7.04
CA ARG A 105 -1.51 -11.10 8.17
C ARG A 105 -0.34 -10.74 9.09
N GLY A 106 -0.56 -9.77 9.96
CA GLY A 106 0.36 -9.35 11.01
C GLY A 106 -0.38 -8.55 12.06
N ASN A 107 0.33 -8.08 13.08
CA ASN A 107 -0.25 -7.36 14.23
C ASN A 107 0.31 -5.93 14.35
N ASP A 108 0.68 -5.31 13.24
CA ASP A 108 1.28 -3.98 13.24
C ASP A 108 0.29 -2.87 13.61
N VAL A 109 -0.99 -3.10 13.38
CA VAL A 109 -2.07 -2.16 13.69
C VAL A 109 -3.04 -2.83 14.65
N GLU A 110 -3.29 -2.18 15.79
CA GLU A 110 -4.20 -2.70 16.79
C GLU A 110 -5.61 -2.93 16.21
N TYR A 111 -6.20 -4.08 16.46
CA TYR A 111 -7.51 -4.54 15.93
C TYR A 111 -7.59 -4.68 14.39
N ASN A 112 -6.49 -4.57 13.69
CA ASN A 112 -6.45 -4.73 12.24
C ASN A 112 -5.28 -5.64 11.84
N PRO A 113 -5.51 -6.89 11.39
CA PRO A 113 -4.45 -7.88 11.16
C PRO A 113 -3.69 -7.63 9.85
N VAL A 114 -3.03 -6.50 9.75
CA VAL A 114 -2.24 -6.08 8.59
C VAL A 114 -0.76 -5.94 8.92
N VAL A 115 0.05 -5.89 7.87
CA VAL A 115 1.51 -5.71 7.93
C VAL A 115 1.88 -4.38 7.30
N ILE A 116 2.67 -3.56 7.99
CA ILE A 116 3.24 -2.35 7.41
C ILE A 116 4.19 -2.76 6.28
N SER A 117 3.76 -2.50 5.06
CA SER A 117 4.44 -2.93 3.84
C SER A 117 3.98 -2.13 2.63
N TYR A 118 4.73 -2.25 1.54
CA TYR A 118 4.33 -1.87 0.20
C TYR A 118 4.41 -3.08 -0.72
N ALA A 119 3.73 -3.04 -1.85
CA ALA A 119 3.91 -4.05 -2.89
C ALA A 119 3.92 -3.40 -4.28
N VAL A 120 4.66 -4.02 -5.19
CA VAL A 120 4.63 -3.70 -6.62
C VAL A 120 4.30 -4.98 -7.37
N LEU A 121 3.23 -4.92 -8.16
CA LEU A 121 2.79 -6.00 -9.03
C LEU A 121 3.15 -5.66 -10.47
N GLU A 122 3.88 -6.57 -11.14
CA GLU A 122 4.25 -6.53 -12.54
C GLU A 122 3.68 -7.75 -13.27
N ALA A 123 3.83 -7.81 -14.59
CA ALA A 123 3.28 -8.89 -15.41
C ALA A 123 3.73 -10.30 -14.96
N ASP A 124 4.98 -10.43 -14.57
CA ASP A 124 5.62 -11.71 -14.19
C ASP A 124 6.13 -11.74 -12.75
N LYS A 125 6.13 -10.61 -12.05
CA LYS A 125 6.72 -10.46 -10.72
C LYS A 125 5.75 -9.81 -9.74
N CYS A 126 5.85 -10.19 -8.48
CA CYS A 126 5.24 -9.48 -7.35
C CYS A 126 6.31 -9.28 -6.29
N THR A 127 6.55 -8.05 -5.87
CA THR A 127 7.56 -7.72 -4.86
C THR A 127 6.89 -7.10 -3.64
N LEU A 128 7.11 -7.70 -2.48
CA LEU A 128 6.70 -7.21 -1.17
C LEU A 128 7.88 -6.47 -0.52
N PHE A 129 7.64 -5.22 -0.11
CA PHE A 129 8.60 -4.40 0.63
C PHE A 129 8.17 -4.36 2.09
N VAL A 130 8.94 -4.97 2.96
CA VAL A 130 8.61 -5.15 4.36
C VAL A 130 9.88 -5.14 5.21
N ASN A 131 9.78 -4.76 6.50
CA ASN A 131 10.93 -4.92 7.41
C ASN A 131 11.37 -6.39 7.43
N PRO A 132 12.63 -6.72 7.07
CA PRO A 132 13.12 -8.10 7.03
C PRO A 132 12.95 -8.87 8.34
N GLU A 133 12.95 -8.18 9.47
CA GLU A 133 12.74 -8.79 10.79
C GLU A 133 11.36 -9.44 10.93
N LYS A 134 10.37 -9.03 10.12
CA LYS A 134 9.00 -9.60 10.15
C LYS A 134 8.92 -10.96 9.43
N VAL A 135 9.90 -11.29 8.60
CA VAL A 135 9.88 -12.47 7.74
C VAL A 135 10.71 -13.57 8.39
N ASP A 136 10.06 -14.49 9.06
CA ASP A 136 10.70 -15.70 9.57
C ASP A 136 10.76 -16.78 8.48
N THR A 137 11.31 -17.95 8.83
CA THR A 137 11.45 -19.06 7.88
C THR A 137 10.11 -19.57 7.32
N VAL A 138 9.03 -19.54 8.13
CA VAL A 138 7.69 -20.00 7.69
C VAL A 138 7.14 -19.02 6.68
N ALA A 139 7.21 -17.73 7.00
CA ALA A 139 6.78 -16.66 6.11
C ALA A 139 7.59 -16.63 4.81
N GLN A 140 8.93 -16.78 4.89
CA GLN A 140 9.79 -16.82 3.71
C GLN A 140 9.43 -17.98 2.79
N ASN A 141 9.29 -19.20 3.32
CA ASN A 141 8.92 -20.37 2.53
C ASN A 141 7.55 -20.17 1.85
N TYR A 142 6.60 -19.53 2.52
CA TYR A 142 5.29 -19.22 1.97
C TYR A 142 5.38 -18.21 0.81
N LEU A 143 6.14 -17.13 0.99
CA LEU A 143 6.34 -16.11 -0.02
C LEU A 143 7.07 -16.67 -1.24
N ASP A 144 8.11 -17.48 -1.03
CA ASP A 144 8.85 -18.16 -2.10
C ASP A 144 7.95 -19.13 -2.88
N PHE A 145 7.13 -19.92 -2.19
CA PHE A 145 6.17 -20.84 -2.81
C PHE A 145 5.19 -20.11 -3.74
N ASN A 146 4.79 -18.89 -3.37
CA ASN A 146 3.87 -18.06 -4.16
C ASN A 146 4.60 -17.13 -5.15
N ASN A 147 5.92 -17.27 -5.36
CA ASN A 147 6.75 -16.44 -6.22
C ASN A 147 6.65 -14.94 -5.88
N ILE A 148 6.64 -14.61 -4.59
CA ILE A 148 6.64 -13.24 -4.08
C ILE A 148 8.06 -12.91 -3.64
N ALA A 149 8.71 -11.97 -4.33
CA ALA A 149 10.02 -11.47 -3.95
C ALA A 149 9.90 -10.56 -2.71
N VAL A 150 10.83 -10.70 -1.77
CA VAL A 150 10.88 -9.86 -0.57
C VAL A 150 12.04 -8.88 -0.67
N GLN A 151 11.80 -7.63 -0.33
CA GLN A 151 12.78 -6.55 -0.28
C GLN A 151 12.64 -5.78 1.04
N PRO A 152 13.70 -5.13 1.54
CA PRO A 152 13.59 -4.21 2.67
C PRO A 152 12.55 -3.12 2.41
N TYR A 153 11.83 -2.72 3.46
CA TYR A 153 10.74 -1.72 3.37
C TYR A 153 11.17 -0.44 2.63
N GLU A 154 12.33 0.11 2.99
CA GLU A 154 12.85 1.34 2.41
C GLU A 154 13.30 1.20 0.94
N ALA A 155 13.49 -0.03 0.45
CA ALA A 155 13.91 -0.27 -0.92
C ALA A 155 12.82 0.05 -1.95
N VAL A 156 11.58 0.24 -1.53
CA VAL A 156 10.44 0.55 -2.41
C VAL A 156 10.69 1.78 -3.27
N PHE A 157 11.29 2.85 -2.74
CA PHE A 157 11.55 4.08 -3.48
C PHE A 157 12.54 3.86 -4.63
N ALA A 158 13.66 3.19 -4.34
CA ALA A 158 14.65 2.85 -5.37
C ALA A 158 14.09 1.88 -6.42
N TYR A 159 13.24 0.96 -5.99
CA TYR A 159 12.57 0.02 -6.89
C TYR A 159 11.62 0.75 -7.85
N ILE A 160 10.76 1.62 -7.32
CA ILE A 160 9.83 2.43 -8.12
C ILE A 160 10.61 3.32 -9.10
N ALA A 161 11.72 3.93 -8.66
CA ALA A 161 12.58 4.74 -9.51
C ALA A 161 13.24 3.96 -10.67
N SER A 162 13.28 2.63 -10.60
CA SER A 162 13.78 1.76 -11.67
C SER A 162 12.70 1.26 -12.64
N LEU A 163 11.42 1.55 -12.37
CA LEU A 163 10.32 1.14 -13.25
C LEU A 163 10.39 1.82 -14.60
N SER A 164 9.82 1.17 -15.61
CA SER A 164 9.67 1.69 -16.96
C SER A 164 8.27 1.40 -17.51
N GLY A 165 7.92 2.04 -18.63
CA GLY A 165 6.61 1.80 -19.26
C GLY A 165 5.46 2.54 -18.55
N THR A 166 4.36 1.85 -18.30
CA THR A 166 3.13 2.43 -17.75
C THR A 166 2.90 1.96 -16.33
N VAL A 167 2.82 2.88 -15.36
CA VAL A 167 2.62 2.59 -13.94
C VAL A 167 1.20 2.98 -13.53
N LEU A 168 0.44 2.01 -13.01
CA LEU A 168 -0.88 2.18 -12.42
C LEU A 168 -0.73 2.46 -10.92
N TYR A 169 -1.47 3.43 -10.42
CA TYR A 169 -1.59 3.70 -8.98
C TYR A 169 -2.98 4.25 -8.64
N ASP A 170 -3.41 4.07 -7.41
CA ASP A 170 -4.62 4.71 -6.88
C ASP A 170 -4.21 5.95 -6.07
N GLY A 171 -4.46 7.14 -6.62
CA GLY A 171 -4.06 8.40 -6.02
C GLY A 171 -4.75 8.71 -4.67
N ALA A 172 -5.81 7.99 -4.32
CA ALA A 172 -6.43 8.07 -3.00
C ALA A 172 -5.74 7.18 -1.94
N ARG A 173 -4.81 6.28 -2.37
CA ARG A 173 -4.15 5.29 -1.52
C ARG A 173 -2.63 5.45 -1.52
N VAL A 174 -2.04 5.66 -2.69
CA VAL A 174 -0.59 5.87 -2.84
C VAL A 174 -0.23 7.25 -2.30
N ASN A 175 0.83 7.33 -1.50
CA ASN A 175 1.33 8.59 -0.98
C ASN A 175 2.17 9.34 -2.02
N GLU A 176 2.32 10.65 -1.82
CA GLU A 176 3.01 11.54 -2.74
C GLU A 176 4.49 11.17 -2.92
N ALA A 177 5.16 10.70 -1.86
CA ALA A 177 6.57 10.30 -1.95
C ALA A 177 6.78 9.10 -2.90
N LEU A 178 5.90 8.11 -2.90
CA LEU A 178 5.94 6.99 -3.85
C LEU A 178 5.63 7.46 -5.26
N TYR A 179 4.70 8.40 -5.42
CA TYR A 179 4.35 8.97 -6.72
C TYR A 179 5.51 9.79 -7.30
N GLU A 180 6.18 10.61 -6.49
CA GLU A 180 7.37 11.38 -6.88
C GLU A 180 8.53 10.46 -7.30
N ALA A 181 8.62 9.25 -6.74
CA ALA A 181 9.63 8.26 -7.12
C ALA A 181 9.39 7.63 -8.50
N ILE A 182 8.18 7.74 -9.08
CA ILE A 182 7.90 7.19 -10.42
C ILE A 182 8.63 8.05 -11.47
N PRO A 183 9.51 7.46 -12.31
CA PRO A 183 10.24 8.21 -13.34
C PRO A 183 9.31 9.02 -14.26
N ASP A 184 9.76 10.20 -14.66
CA ASP A 184 9.01 11.05 -15.60
C ASP A 184 8.91 10.44 -17.00
N THR A 185 9.77 9.46 -17.31
CA THR A 185 9.73 8.66 -18.54
C THR A 185 8.58 7.65 -18.54
N CYS A 186 8.02 7.33 -17.36
CA CYS A 186 6.87 6.44 -17.23
C CYS A 186 5.56 7.16 -17.53
N LYS A 187 4.67 6.46 -18.23
CA LYS A 187 3.26 6.88 -18.29
C LYS A 187 2.60 6.55 -16.95
N LYS A 188 2.05 7.55 -16.28
CA LYS A 188 1.40 7.43 -14.98
C LYS A 188 -0.12 7.35 -15.16
N ILE A 189 -0.76 6.27 -14.67
CA ILE A 189 -2.23 6.09 -14.71
C ILE A 189 -2.77 6.15 -13.28
N ASN A 190 -3.48 7.25 -12.95
CA ASN A 190 -4.25 7.32 -11.71
C ASN A 190 -5.62 6.68 -11.91
N ALA A 191 -5.89 5.58 -11.25
CA ALA A 191 -7.19 4.92 -11.29
C ALA A 191 -7.43 4.12 -10.01
N LYS A 192 -8.71 3.97 -9.66
CA LYS A 192 -9.12 3.19 -8.49
C LYS A 192 -8.53 1.78 -8.52
N SER A 193 -8.01 1.33 -7.38
CA SER A 193 -7.40 0.01 -7.24
C SER A 193 -8.37 -1.10 -7.64
N PRO A 194 -8.00 -1.99 -8.55
CA PRO A 194 -8.81 -3.16 -8.89
C PRO A 194 -8.94 -4.13 -7.71
N ILE A 195 -7.93 -4.17 -6.84
CA ILE A 195 -7.92 -5.02 -5.64
C ILE A 195 -9.07 -4.62 -4.70
N LEU A 196 -9.27 -3.31 -4.51
CA LEU A 196 -10.34 -2.80 -3.65
C LEU A 196 -11.72 -3.31 -4.11
N ILE A 197 -11.96 -3.35 -5.42
CA ILE A 197 -13.22 -3.80 -6.01
C ILE A 197 -13.40 -5.31 -5.83
N ASP A 198 -12.35 -6.09 -6.09
CA ASP A 198 -12.39 -7.54 -5.98
C ASP A 198 -12.49 -8.00 -4.52
N LYS A 199 -11.75 -7.39 -3.62
CA LYS A 199 -11.83 -7.63 -2.17
C LYS A 199 -13.24 -7.33 -1.62
N ALA A 200 -13.95 -6.35 -2.19
CA ALA A 200 -15.31 -6.04 -1.79
C ALA A 200 -16.32 -7.16 -2.13
N LYS A 201 -16.01 -7.99 -3.13
CA LYS A 201 -16.83 -9.14 -3.52
C LYS A 201 -16.40 -10.37 -2.74
N LYS A 202 -17.11 -10.68 -1.68
CA LYS A 202 -16.80 -11.84 -0.83
C LYS A 202 -17.10 -13.14 -1.52
N ASN A 203 -16.17 -14.09 -1.48
CA ASN A 203 -16.41 -15.47 -1.88
C ASN A 203 -17.22 -16.23 -0.82
N ALA A 204 -17.60 -17.47 -1.10
CA ALA A 204 -18.46 -18.27 -0.22
C ALA A 204 -17.80 -18.56 1.14
N VAL A 205 -16.47 -18.75 1.17
CA VAL A 205 -15.71 -19.02 2.40
C VAL A 205 -15.62 -17.75 3.26
N GLU A 206 -15.30 -16.60 2.65
CA GLU A 206 -15.28 -15.31 3.34
C GLU A 206 -16.67 -14.97 3.92
N LEU A 207 -17.77 -15.20 3.17
CA LEU A 207 -19.12 -14.98 3.66
C LEU A 207 -19.47 -15.88 4.87
N GLU A 208 -19.05 -17.15 4.84
CA GLU A 208 -19.29 -18.02 6.00
C GLU A 208 -18.45 -17.62 7.20
N GLY A 209 -17.21 -17.22 6.99
CA GLY A 209 -16.36 -16.65 8.03
C GLY A 209 -16.98 -15.41 8.70
N GLU A 210 -17.52 -14.49 7.92
CA GLU A 210 -18.24 -13.31 8.43
C GLU A 210 -19.50 -13.72 9.24
N ARG A 211 -20.29 -14.71 8.74
CA ARG A 211 -21.44 -15.20 9.48
C ARG A 211 -21.08 -15.85 10.81
N ILE A 212 -19.95 -16.57 10.87
CA ILE A 212 -19.44 -17.16 12.11
C ILE A 212 -19.03 -16.07 13.09
N ALA A 213 -18.25 -15.09 12.64
CA ALA A 213 -17.82 -13.95 13.45
C ALA A 213 -19.02 -13.18 14.04
N MET A 214 -19.99 -12.83 13.21
CA MET A 214 -21.22 -12.12 13.63
C MET A 214 -22.12 -12.90 14.61
N ARG A 215 -21.92 -14.22 14.76
CA ARG A 215 -22.65 -15.03 15.77
C ARG A 215 -21.91 -15.08 17.10
N GLN A 216 -20.61 -14.74 17.10
CA GLN A 216 -19.76 -14.75 18.30
C GLN A 216 -19.79 -13.40 19.04
N ASP A 217 -20.09 -12.32 18.32
CA ASP A 217 -20.31 -10.98 18.86
C ASP A 217 -21.71 -10.82 19.46
#